data_b219f8c0f3b811a40ef75aba352ce647
#
_entry.id   b219f8c0f3b811a40ef75aba352ce647
#
_cell.length_a   1.000
_cell.length_b   1.000
_cell.length_c   1.000
_cell.angle_alpha   90.00
_cell.angle_beta   90.00
_cell.angle_gamma   90.00
#
_symmetry.space_group_name_H-M   'P 1'
#
loop_
_entity.id
_entity.type
_entity.pdbx_description
1 polymer ?
#
loop_
_entity_poly.entity_id
_entity_poly.type
_entity_poly.pdbx_seq_one_letter_code
_entity_poly.pdbx_strand_id
1 'polypeptide(L)'
;FIRPQVILAVVGLVLMYLISNINYRSLRHMNWYLYILTLLLLVWALFSEPYNGCYRWVYMFGTTLQPSELAKFSAILGLACFADRYYEKRGTLLYGIVLPVLPLLPVVVLLYKEPHNSAIMLILLIAGSMILCGGVGRFWCIPAAGAAAFVIYKMLTGQNNYVQQRLGAWNGDEGDILYQTQQSLYSIASGGL
;
A
#
# COMPACT_ATOMS: atom_id res chain seq x y z
N PHE A 1 -3.09 -9.66 -25.73
CA PHE A 1 -3.22 -9.63 -24.26
C PHE A 1 -2.29 -10.64 -23.56
N ILE A 2 -2.22 -11.89 -24.00
CA ILE A 2 -1.49 -12.98 -23.31
C ILE A 2 0.04 -12.79 -23.36
N ARG A 3 0.61 -12.38 -24.50
CA ARG A 3 2.07 -12.26 -24.67
C ARG A 3 2.77 -11.38 -23.63
N PRO A 4 2.34 -10.12 -23.37
CA PRO A 4 3.01 -9.29 -22.36
C PRO A 4 2.87 -9.85 -20.95
N GLN A 5 1.76 -10.50 -20.62
CA GLN A 5 1.56 -11.11 -19.29
C GLN A 5 2.50 -12.29 -19.06
N VAL A 6 2.69 -13.16 -20.07
CA VAL A 6 3.63 -14.30 -19.99
C VAL A 6 5.06 -13.78 -19.81
N ILE A 7 5.47 -12.76 -20.58
CA ILE A 7 6.81 -12.17 -20.46
C ILE A 7 7.02 -11.60 -19.05
N LEU A 8 6.06 -10.82 -18.53
CA LEU A 8 6.14 -10.26 -17.18
C LEU A 8 6.16 -11.36 -16.11
N ALA A 9 5.40 -12.43 -16.28
CA ALA A 9 5.42 -13.58 -15.36
C ALA A 9 6.79 -14.26 -15.33
N VAL A 10 7.39 -14.53 -16.50
CA VAL A 10 8.72 -15.13 -16.59
C VAL A 10 9.78 -14.22 -15.98
N VAL A 11 9.75 -12.91 -16.30
CA VAL A 11 10.67 -11.94 -15.71
C VAL A 11 10.49 -11.87 -14.19
N GLY A 12 9.25 -11.89 -13.70
CA GLY A 12 8.94 -11.92 -12.26
C GLY A 12 9.50 -13.16 -11.57
N LEU A 13 9.37 -14.34 -12.16
CA LEU A 13 9.93 -15.59 -11.63
C LEU A 13 11.47 -15.57 -11.58
N VAL A 14 12.11 -15.05 -12.64
CA VAL A 14 13.57 -14.90 -12.67
C VAL A 14 14.03 -13.91 -11.58
N LEU A 15 13.37 -12.77 -11.46
CA LEU A 15 13.68 -11.79 -10.41
C LEU A 15 13.46 -12.38 -9.01
N MET A 16 12.39 -13.12 -8.80
CA MET A 16 12.12 -13.79 -7.52
C MET A 16 13.27 -14.77 -7.18
N TYR A 17 13.73 -15.57 -8.14
CA TYR A 17 14.86 -16.48 -7.94
C TYR A 17 16.16 -15.73 -7.64
N LEU A 18 16.46 -14.65 -8.36
CA LEU A 18 17.66 -13.83 -8.12
C LEU A 18 17.63 -13.18 -6.73
N ILE A 19 16.49 -12.61 -6.34
CA ILE A 19 16.32 -11.95 -5.05
C ILE A 19 16.37 -12.95 -3.89
N SER A 20 15.88 -14.19 -4.08
CA SER A 20 15.93 -15.24 -3.05
C SER A 20 17.37 -15.63 -2.65
N ASN A 21 18.35 -15.39 -3.52
CA ASN A 21 19.77 -15.64 -3.25
C ASN A 21 20.46 -14.45 -2.54
N ILE A 22 19.77 -13.30 -2.41
CA ILE A 22 20.33 -12.13 -1.74
C ILE A 22 20.11 -12.26 -0.22
N ASN A 23 21.16 -11.98 0.55
CA ASN A 23 21.04 -11.96 2.00
C ASN A 23 20.12 -10.80 2.43
N TYR A 24 18.96 -11.13 3.03
CA TYR A 24 17.96 -10.15 3.49
C TYR A 24 18.54 -9.09 4.45
N ARG A 25 19.64 -9.41 5.17
CA ARG A 25 20.33 -8.44 6.06
C ARG A 25 20.91 -7.26 5.29
N SER A 26 21.25 -7.41 4.02
CA SER A 26 21.71 -6.32 3.15
C SER A 26 20.60 -5.31 2.89
N LEU A 27 19.32 -5.72 2.91
CA LEU A 27 18.17 -4.84 2.73
C LEU A 27 18.06 -3.80 3.84
N ARG A 28 18.61 -4.08 5.03
CA ARG A 28 18.67 -3.12 6.14
C ARG A 28 19.41 -1.83 5.76
N HIS A 29 20.52 -1.97 5.04
CA HIS A 29 21.31 -0.81 4.59
C HIS A 29 20.64 -0.06 3.46
N MET A 30 19.85 -0.77 2.62
CA MET A 30 19.12 -0.18 1.50
C MET A 30 17.82 0.53 1.92
N ASN A 31 17.33 0.29 3.15
CA ASN A 31 16.04 0.81 3.62
C ASN A 31 15.91 2.33 3.43
N TRP A 32 16.93 3.11 3.77
CA TRP A 32 16.89 4.56 3.68
C TRP A 32 16.83 5.04 2.22
N TYR A 33 17.62 4.41 1.33
CA TYR A 33 17.60 4.73 -0.11
C TYR A 33 16.25 4.39 -0.74
N LEU A 34 15.69 3.23 -0.37
CA LEU A 34 14.38 2.79 -0.84
C LEU A 34 13.28 3.75 -0.35
N TYR A 35 13.34 4.21 0.89
CA TYR A 35 12.39 5.16 1.44
C TYR A 35 12.43 6.50 0.71
N ILE A 36 13.62 7.07 0.49
CA ILE A 36 13.78 8.33 -0.26
C ILE A 36 13.28 8.16 -1.70
N LEU A 37 13.67 7.06 -2.37
CA LEU A 37 13.20 6.75 -3.72
C LEU A 37 11.67 6.69 -3.79
N THR A 38 11.05 6.05 -2.80
CA THR A 38 9.59 5.95 -2.69
C THR A 38 8.95 7.33 -2.58
N LEU A 39 9.47 8.20 -1.71
CA LEU A 39 8.95 9.57 -1.56
C LEU A 39 9.10 10.38 -2.86
N LEU A 40 10.24 10.26 -3.55
CA LEU A 40 10.47 10.95 -4.82
C LEU A 40 9.49 10.47 -5.90
N LEU A 41 9.24 9.15 -5.99
CA LEU A 41 8.30 8.59 -6.95
C LEU A 41 6.85 8.98 -6.65
N LEU A 42 6.45 9.03 -5.36
CA LEU A 42 5.12 9.52 -4.97
C LEU A 42 4.93 10.99 -5.30
N VAL A 43 5.95 11.82 -5.04
CA VAL A 43 5.92 13.24 -5.44
C VAL A 43 5.85 13.36 -6.97
N TRP A 44 6.62 12.56 -7.70
CA TRP A 44 6.57 12.55 -9.17
C TRP A 44 5.17 12.16 -9.69
N ALA A 45 4.53 11.15 -9.09
CA ALA A 45 3.17 10.74 -9.49
C ALA A 45 2.16 11.90 -9.38
N LEU A 46 2.28 12.77 -8.37
CA LEU A 46 1.42 13.95 -8.21
C LEU A 46 1.56 14.98 -9.34
N PHE A 47 2.74 15.03 -9.98
CA PHE A 47 3.01 15.94 -11.11
C PHE A 47 2.87 15.27 -12.48
N SER A 48 2.60 13.95 -12.51
CA SER A 48 2.40 13.21 -13.76
C SER A 48 1.01 13.45 -14.33
N GLU A 49 0.86 13.24 -15.65
CA GLU A 49 -0.46 13.30 -16.29
C GLU A 49 -1.40 12.23 -15.70
N PRO A 50 -2.67 12.56 -15.46
CA PRO A 50 -3.62 11.62 -14.89
C PRO A 50 -3.91 10.49 -15.89
N TYR A 51 -3.61 9.27 -15.54
CA TYR A 51 -4.01 8.09 -16.31
C TYR A 51 -5.40 7.64 -15.85
N ASN A 52 -6.38 7.63 -16.76
CA ASN A 52 -7.81 7.35 -16.46
C ASN A 52 -8.38 8.23 -15.32
N GLY A 53 -8.00 9.52 -15.28
CA GLY A 53 -8.48 10.46 -14.26
C GLY A 53 -7.85 10.31 -12.87
N CYS A 54 -6.82 9.47 -12.71
CA CYS A 54 -6.14 9.23 -11.44
C CYS A 54 -4.64 9.47 -11.54
N TYR A 55 -4.07 10.23 -10.58
CA TYR A 55 -2.63 10.52 -10.46
C TYR A 55 -1.87 9.40 -9.74
N ARG A 56 -2.09 8.13 -10.11
CA ARG A 56 -1.57 6.95 -9.38
C ARG A 56 -0.45 6.22 -10.11
N TRP A 57 -0.21 6.59 -11.38
CA TRP A 57 0.68 5.88 -12.27
C TRP A 57 1.74 6.79 -12.80
N VAL A 58 2.99 6.34 -12.76
CA VAL A 58 4.10 7.01 -13.44
C VAL A 58 4.41 6.22 -14.70
N TYR A 59 4.38 6.88 -15.85
CA TYR A 59 4.75 6.28 -17.12
C TYR A 59 6.27 6.34 -17.28
N MET A 60 6.91 5.17 -17.32
CA MET A 60 8.36 5.08 -17.44
C MET A 60 8.75 3.87 -18.32
N PHE A 61 9.67 4.07 -19.26
CA PHE A 61 10.19 3.02 -20.15
C PHE A 61 9.11 2.21 -20.90
N GLY A 62 8.00 2.85 -21.32
CA GLY A 62 6.93 2.18 -22.06
C GLY A 62 6.00 1.33 -21.18
N THR A 63 6.16 1.37 -19.86
CA THR A 63 5.30 0.69 -18.87
C THR A 63 4.81 1.67 -17.83
N THR A 64 3.74 1.32 -17.14
CA THR A 64 3.21 2.08 -16.01
C THR A 64 3.71 1.49 -14.70
N LEU A 65 4.31 2.31 -13.86
CA LEU A 65 4.73 1.95 -12.51
C LEU A 65 3.83 2.64 -11.50
N GLN A 66 3.39 1.90 -10.49
CA GLN A 66 2.58 2.43 -9.42
C GLN A 66 3.45 2.64 -8.16
N PRO A 67 3.78 3.89 -7.79
CA PRO A 67 4.68 4.17 -6.66
C PRO A 67 4.17 3.65 -5.32
N SER A 68 2.85 3.53 -5.14
CA SER A 68 2.25 2.99 -3.92
C SER A 68 2.60 1.52 -3.65
N GLU A 69 2.94 0.73 -4.69
CA GLU A 69 3.42 -0.65 -4.50
C GLU A 69 4.80 -0.65 -3.83
N LEU A 70 5.68 0.25 -4.29
CA LEU A 70 6.99 0.44 -3.67
C LEU A 70 6.87 1.01 -2.25
N ALA A 71 5.88 1.88 -2.01
CA ALA A 71 5.60 2.46 -0.70
C ALA A 71 5.22 1.39 0.34
N LYS A 72 4.43 0.39 -0.04
CA LYS A 72 4.09 -0.75 0.84
C LYS A 72 5.34 -1.54 1.23
N PHE A 73 6.18 -1.85 0.27
CA PHE A 73 7.43 -2.57 0.52
C PHE A 73 8.39 -1.77 1.40
N SER A 74 8.56 -0.48 1.12
CA SER A 74 9.37 0.43 1.93
C SER A 74 8.85 0.55 3.38
N ALA A 75 7.53 0.60 3.56
CA ALA A 75 6.90 0.62 4.88
C ALA A 75 7.21 -0.66 5.68
N ILE A 76 7.08 -1.84 5.05
CA ILE A 76 7.40 -3.13 5.69
C ILE A 76 8.86 -3.16 6.12
N LEU A 77 9.78 -2.83 5.21
CA LEU A 77 11.21 -2.87 5.48
C LEU A 77 11.61 -1.86 6.56
N GLY A 78 11.06 -0.64 6.50
CA GLY A 78 11.30 0.42 7.48
C GLY A 78 10.85 0.03 8.88
N LEU A 79 9.63 -0.48 9.01
CA LEU A 79 9.08 -0.95 10.28
C LEU A 79 9.85 -2.13 10.85
N ALA A 80 10.25 -3.09 10.00
CA ALA A 80 11.06 -4.24 10.41
C ALA A 80 12.43 -3.80 10.95
N CYS A 81 13.12 -2.92 10.22
CA CYS A 81 14.40 -2.35 10.65
C CYS A 81 14.29 -1.57 11.95
N PHE A 82 13.17 -0.85 12.13
CA PHE A 82 12.92 -0.10 13.35
C PHE A 82 12.67 -1.03 14.53
N ALA A 83 11.83 -2.05 14.37
CA ALA A 83 11.52 -3.03 15.40
C ALA A 83 12.78 -3.79 15.87
N ASP A 84 13.66 -4.14 14.93
CA ASP A 84 14.96 -4.77 15.24
C ASP A 84 15.88 -3.83 16.03
N ARG A 85 15.98 -2.56 15.59
CA ARG A 85 16.89 -1.59 16.21
C ARG A 85 16.51 -1.23 17.65
N TYR A 86 15.21 -1.14 17.96
CA TYR A 86 14.68 -0.71 19.25
C TYR A 86 13.97 -1.82 20.01
N TYR A 87 14.37 -3.06 19.78
CA TYR A 87 13.78 -4.25 20.35
C TYR A 87 13.55 -4.17 21.87
N GLU A 88 14.54 -3.68 22.63
CA GLU A 88 14.47 -3.59 24.10
C GLU A 88 13.50 -2.49 24.59
N LYS A 89 13.32 -1.42 23.81
CA LYS A 89 12.49 -0.25 24.17
C LYS A 89 11.07 -0.29 23.63
N ARG A 90 10.71 -1.32 22.89
CA ARG A 90 9.41 -1.45 22.18
C ARG A 90 8.20 -1.47 23.10
N GLY A 91 8.35 -1.78 24.39
CA GLY A 91 7.25 -1.76 25.37
C GLY A 91 6.73 -0.37 25.69
N THR A 92 7.42 0.71 25.31
CA THR A 92 7.02 2.08 25.56
C THR A 92 6.19 2.63 24.39
N LEU A 93 5.26 3.55 24.65
CA LEU A 93 4.45 4.20 23.63
C LEU A 93 5.31 4.84 22.52
N LEU A 94 6.36 5.56 22.95
CA LEU A 94 7.21 6.34 22.05
C LEU A 94 7.93 5.44 21.03
N TYR A 95 8.62 4.39 21.49
CA TYR A 95 9.40 3.50 20.63
C TYR A 95 8.56 2.37 20.01
N GLY A 96 7.43 2.02 20.64
CA GLY A 96 6.55 0.97 20.11
C GLY A 96 5.59 1.45 19.04
N ILE A 97 5.11 2.70 19.10
CA ILE A 97 4.07 3.20 18.20
C ILE A 97 4.49 4.51 17.51
N VAL A 98 4.84 5.55 18.28
CA VAL A 98 5.01 6.90 17.74
C VAL A 98 6.16 6.98 16.74
N LEU A 99 7.34 6.55 17.14
CA LEU A 99 8.54 6.61 16.29
C LEU A 99 8.47 5.73 15.04
N PRO A 100 7.94 4.48 15.07
CA PRO A 100 7.78 3.69 13.84
C PRO A 100 6.72 4.25 12.89
N VAL A 101 5.67 4.92 13.40
CA VAL A 101 4.62 5.53 12.57
C VAL A 101 5.07 6.85 11.95
N LEU A 102 5.97 7.58 12.59
CA LEU A 102 6.41 8.91 12.14
C LEU A 102 6.90 8.92 10.67
N PRO A 103 7.77 8.01 10.20
CA PRO A 103 8.20 7.96 8.81
C PRO A 103 7.10 7.53 7.84
N LEU A 104 6.00 6.94 8.31
CA LEU A 104 4.86 6.61 7.45
C LEU A 104 3.97 7.82 7.16
N LEU A 105 4.00 8.86 8.01
CA LEU A 105 3.16 10.04 7.83
C LEU A 105 3.35 10.74 6.47
N PRO A 106 4.58 11.04 6.00
CA PRO A 106 4.76 11.65 4.68
C PRO A 106 4.20 10.77 3.56
N VAL A 107 4.38 9.45 3.63
CA VAL A 107 3.85 8.50 2.66
C VAL A 107 2.32 8.54 2.62
N VAL A 108 1.67 8.50 3.78
CA VAL A 108 0.20 8.56 3.90
C VAL A 108 -0.33 9.90 3.39
N VAL A 109 0.33 11.03 3.71
CA VAL A 109 -0.08 12.36 3.24
C VAL A 109 0.02 12.47 1.72
N LEU A 110 1.09 11.94 1.11
CA LEU A 110 1.23 11.93 -0.36
C LEU A 110 0.16 11.06 -1.01
N LEU A 111 -0.08 9.85 -0.51
CA LEU A 111 -1.11 8.95 -1.01
C LEU A 111 -2.54 9.51 -0.83
N TYR A 112 -2.77 10.30 0.22
CA TYR A 112 -4.05 11.00 0.40
C TYR A 112 -4.28 12.06 -0.68
N LYS A 113 -3.22 12.76 -1.11
CA LYS A 113 -3.27 13.71 -2.22
C LYS A 113 -3.47 13.04 -3.58
N GLU A 114 -3.04 11.79 -3.74
CA GLU A 114 -3.25 10.95 -4.95
C GLU A 114 -4.64 10.31 -5.02
N PRO A 115 -5.62 10.66 -4.21
CA PRO A 115 -6.83 9.96 -3.75
C PRO A 115 -6.75 8.41 -3.82
N HIS A 116 -5.68 7.83 -3.24
CA HIS A 116 -5.44 6.39 -3.26
C HIS A 116 -5.76 5.73 -1.90
N ASN A 117 -7.04 5.78 -1.51
CA ASN A 117 -7.52 5.33 -0.21
C ASN A 117 -7.21 3.84 0.08
N SER A 118 -7.30 2.97 -0.93
CA SER A 118 -7.02 1.55 -0.77
C SER A 118 -5.55 1.27 -0.39
N ALA A 119 -4.60 2.00 -0.96
CA ALA A 119 -3.19 1.87 -0.59
C ALA A 119 -2.92 2.36 0.85
N ILE A 120 -3.56 3.46 1.26
CA ILE A 120 -3.47 3.97 2.62
C ILE A 120 -4.00 2.94 3.62
N MET A 121 -5.20 2.39 3.37
CA MET A 121 -5.78 1.36 4.24
C MET A 121 -4.86 0.15 4.37
N LEU A 122 -4.27 -0.31 3.27
CA LEU A 122 -3.36 -1.45 3.28
C LEU A 122 -2.06 -1.15 4.03
N ILE A 123 -1.47 0.03 3.85
CA ILE A 123 -0.27 0.44 4.58
C ILE A 123 -0.55 0.56 6.09
N LEU A 124 -1.70 1.10 6.48
CA LEU A 124 -2.10 1.17 7.89
C LEU A 124 -2.33 -0.22 8.50
N LEU A 125 -2.93 -1.14 7.74
CA LEU A 125 -3.11 -2.52 8.16
C LEU A 125 -1.76 -3.24 8.33
N ILE A 126 -0.85 -3.08 7.39
CA ILE A 126 0.51 -3.62 7.45
C ILE A 126 1.24 -3.04 8.67
N ALA A 127 1.22 -1.72 8.84
CA ALA A 127 1.87 -1.06 9.96
C ALA A 127 1.31 -1.53 11.30
N GLY A 128 -0.02 -1.60 11.42
CA GLY A 128 -0.70 -2.09 12.61
C GLY A 128 -0.30 -3.53 12.96
N SER A 129 -0.35 -4.44 11.98
CA SER A 129 0.03 -5.85 12.18
C SER A 129 1.51 -5.99 12.58
N MET A 130 2.41 -5.24 11.94
CA MET A 130 3.84 -5.28 12.26
C MET A 130 4.14 -4.72 13.66
N ILE A 131 3.46 -3.64 14.07
CA ILE A 131 3.58 -3.07 15.41
C ILE A 131 3.09 -4.08 16.46
N LEU A 132 1.96 -4.75 16.22
CA LEU A 132 1.43 -5.78 17.11
C LEU A 132 2.37 -6.97 17.22
N CYS A 133 2.85 -7.51 16.09
CA CYS A 133 3.82 -8.61 16.05
C CYS A 133 5.18 -8.19 16.65
N GLY A 134 5.54 -6.92 16.56
CA GLY A 134 6.75 -6.35 17.16
C GLY A 134 6.79 -6.40 18.68
N GLY A 135 5.69 -6.75 19.36
CA GLY A 135 5.62 -6.94 20.81
C GLY A 135 5.49 -5.64 21.58
N VAL A 136 4.74 -4.70 21.04
CA VAL A 136 4.32 -3.50 21.78
C VAL A 136 3.50 -3.89 23.01
N GLY A 137 3.69 -3.17 24.10
CA GLY A 137 2.96 -3.42 25.35
C GLY A 137 1.43 -3.43 25.10
N ARG A 138 0.74 -4.47 25.60
CA ARG A 138 -0.70 -4.69 25.39
C ARG A 138 -1.57 -3.46 25.72
N PHE A 139 -1.14 -2.66 26.68
CA PHE A 139 -1.82 -1.41 27.07
C PHE A 139 -1.93 -0.40 25.94
N TRP A 140 -0.95 -0.36 25.04
CA TRP A 140 -0.88 0.61 23.94
C TRP A 140 -1.53 0.13 22.65
N CYS A 141 -1.83 -1.19 22.55
CA CYS A 141 -2.51 -1.77 21.39
C CYS A 141 -3.95 -1.27 21.26
N ILE A 142 -4.65 -1.07 22.40
CA ILE A 142 -6.05 -0.63 22.42
C ILE A 142 -6.22 0.79 21.84
N PRO A 143 -5.50 1.83 22.36
CA PRO A 143 -5.63 3.16 21.79
C PRO A 143 -5.09 3.26 20.34
N ALA A 144 -4.06 2.48 19.98
CA ALA A 144 -3.57 2.42 18.61
C ALA A 144 -4.60 1.82 17.64
N ALA A 145 -5.25 0.72 18.03
CA ALA A 145 -6.34 0.11 17.27
C ALA A 145 -7.54 1.06 17.15
N GLY A 146 -7.89 1.77 18.23
CA GLY A 146 -8.95 2.80 18.22
C GLY A 146 -8.63 3.96 17.27
N ALA A 147 -7.40 4.46 17.28
CA ALA A 147 -6.97 5.51 16.36
C ALA A 147 -6.99 5.04 14.89
N ALA A 148 -6.50 3.83 14.61
CA ALA A 148 -6.55 3.23 13.27
C ALA A 148 -8.00 3.04 12.79
N ALA A 149 -8.88 2.50 13.64
CA ALA A 149 -10.30 2.34 13.35
C ALA A 149 -10.98 3.69 13.08
N PHE A 150 -10.65 4.73 13.85
CA PHE A 150 -11.17 6.08 13.62
C PHE A 150 -10.73 6.66 12.27
N VAL A 151 -9.46 6.49 11.89
CA VAL A 151 -8.97 6.94 10.57
C VAL A 151 -9.68 6.19 9.46
N ILE A 152 -9.82 4.86 9.57
CA ILE A 152 -10.54 4.03 8.59
C ILE A 152 -12.01 4.48 8.52
N TYR A 153 -12.67 4.68 9.65
CA TYR A 153 -14.04 5.18 9.69
C TYR A 153 -14.18 6.53 8.98
N LYS A 154 -13.29 7.48 9.25
CA LYS A 154 -13.28 8.79 8.56
C LYS A 154 -13.03 8.66 7.05
N MET A 155 -12.22 7.71 6.62
CA MET A 155 -11.98 7.44 5.19
C MET A 155 -13.20 6.81 4.51
N LEU A 156 -13.95 5.96 5.22
CA LEU A 156 -15.15 5.31 4.70
C LEU A 156 -16.36 6.24 4.69
N THR A 157 -16.50 7.12 5.71
CA THR A 157 -17.65 8.05 5.85
C THR A 157 -17.37 9.44 5.31
N GLY A 158 -16.10 9.77 5.00
CA GLY A 158 -15.74 11.03 4.36
C GLY A 158 -16.45 11.18 3.00
N GLN A 159 -16.71 12.41 2.58
CA GLN A 159 -17.43 12.78 1.35
C GLN A 159 -16.75 12.36 0.04
N ASN A 160 -15.89 11.35 0.06
CA ASN A 160 -15.33 10.77 -1.14
C ASN A 160 -16.41 9.90 -1.81
N ASN A 161 -17.09 10.43 -2.80
CA ASN A 161 -18.06 9.75 -3.66
C ASN A 161 -17.56 8.38 -4.15
N TYR A 162 -16.24 8.17 -4.21
CA TYR A 162 -15.62 6.94 -4.72
C TYR A 162 -15.90 5.69 -3.86
N VAL A 163 -15.89 5.79 -2.53
CA VAL A 163 -16.21 4.65 -1.64
C VAL A 163 -17.70 4.38 -1.66
N GLN A 164 -18.51 5.45 -1.63
CA GLN A 164 -19.97 5.34 -1.72
C GLN A 164 -20.41 4.79 -3.09
N GLN A 165 -19.80 5.22 -4.18
CA GLN A 165 -20.04 4.69 -5.53
C GLN A 165 -19.70 3.18 -5.61
N ARG A 166 -18.62 2.72 -4.98
CA ARG A 166 -18.29 1.29 -4.95
C ARG A 166 -19.26 0.48 -4.11
N LEU A 167 -19.73 1.01 -2.99
CA LEU A 167 -20.75 0.37 -2.17
C LEU A 167 -22.11 0.38 -2.87
N GLY A 168 -22.46 1.48 -3.56
CA GLY A 168 -23.66 1.57 -4.38
C GLY A 168 -23.65 0.58 -5.56
N ALA A 169 -22.50 0.45 -6.26
CA ALA A 169 -22.32 -0.53 -7.33
C ALA A 169 -22.48 -1.99 -6.84
N TRP A 170 -22.11 -2.27 -5.59
CA TRP A 170 -22.37 -3.57 -4.97
C TRP A 170 -23.86 -3.82 -4.70
N ASN A 171 -24.60 -2.75 -4.37
CA ASN A 171 -26.04 -2.79 -4.13
C ASN A 171 -26.89 -2.68 -5.40
N GLY A 172 -26.26 -2.52 -6.57
CA GLY A 172 -26.95 -2.47 -7.88
C GLY A 172 -27.26 -1.06 -8.39
N ASP A 173 -26.73 0.00 -7.75
CA ASP A 173 -26.86 1.37 -8.24
C ASP A 173 -26.00 1.59 -9.50
N GLU A 174 -26.58 2.26 -10.51
CA GLU A 174 -25.95 2.46 -11.82
C GLU A 174 -24.66 3.30 -11.76
N GLY A 175 -23.57 2.83 -12.43
CA GLY A 175 -22.32 3.56 -12.59
C GLY A 175 -21.24 2.75 -13.31
N ASP A 176 -20.14 3.41 -13.71
CA ASP A 176 -19.00 2.79 -14.43
C ASP A 176 -18.37 1.61 -13.68
N ILE A 177 -18.50 1.58 -12.36
CA ILE A 177 -17.99 0.48 -11.51
C ILE A 177 -18.88 -0.75 -11.65
N LEU A 178 -20.18 -0.59 -11.87
CA LEU A 178 -21.11 -1.67 -12.16
C LEU A 178 -20.71 -2.37 -13.45
N TYR A 179 -20.28 -1.61 -14.47
CA TYR A 179 -19.81 -2.17 -15.74
C TYR A 179 -18.65 -3.14 -15.56
N GLN A 180 -17.64 -2.78 -14.77
CA GLN A 180 -16.48 -3.66 -14.49
C GLN A 180 -16.90 -4.94 -13.76
N THR A 181 -17.80 -4.83 -12.79
CA THR A 181 -18.34 -5.98 -12.04
C THR A 181 -19.16 -6.89 -12.94
N GLN A 182 -20.03 -6.32 -13.77
CA GLN A 182 -20.84 -7.09 -14.74
C GLN A 182 -19.96 -7.80 -15.77
N GLN A 183 -18.94 -7.11 -16.33
CA GLN A 183 -18.04 -7.72 -17.30
C GLN A 183 -17.23 -8.87 -16.67
N SER A 184 -16.86 -8.75 -15.39
CA SER A 184 -16.22 -9.84 -14.65
C SER A 184 -17.16 -11.05 -14.49
N LEU A 185 -18.42 -10.80 -14.14
CA LEU A 185 -19.45 -11.85 -14.02
C LEU A 185 -19.73 -12.51 -15.36
N TYR A 186 -19.84 -11.71 -16.44
CA TYR A 186 -20.02 -12.26 -17.80
C TYR A 186 -18.80 -13.09 -18.23
N SER A 187 -17.58 -12.66 -17.91
CA SER A 187 -16.38 -13.42 -18.22
C SER A 187 -16.33 -14.77 -17.48
N ILE A 188 -16.76 -14.79 -16.21
CA ILE A 188 -16.87 -16.04 -15.44
C ILE A 188 -18.00 -16.93 -16.02
N ALA A 189 -19.16 -16.36 -16.30
CA ALA A 189 -20.30 -17.10 -16.81
C ALA A 189 -20.08 -17.65 -18.24
N SER A 190 -19.36 -16.90 -19.09
CA SER A 190 -19.07 -17.29 -20.47
C SER A 190 -17.83 -18.16 -20.62
N GLY A 191 -16.97 -18.20 -19.60
CA GLY A 191 -15.68 -18.89 -19.66
C GLY A 191 -15.79 -20.41 -19.69
N GLY A 192 -16.94 -21.02 -19.35
CA GLY A 192 -17.14 -22.47 -19.31
C GLY A 192 -16.10 -23.21 -18.43
N LEU A 193 -16.40 -24.43 -18.04
CA LEU A 193 -15.43 -25.39 -17.50
C LEU A 193 -14.70 -26.07 -18.66
#